data_5072e9904053d88dcb23f0ec8d5119ed
#
_entry.id   5072e9904053d88dcb23f0ec8d5119ed
#
_cell.length_a   1.000
_cell.length_b   1.000
_cell.length_c   1.000
_cell.angle_alpha   90.00
_cell.angle_beta   90.00
_cell.angle_gamma   90.00
#
_symmetry.space_group_name_H-M   'P 1'
#
loop_
_entity.id
_entity.type
_entity.pdbx_description
1 polymer ?
#
loop_
_entity_poly.entity_id
_entity_poly.type
_entity_poly.pdbx_seq_one_letter_code
_entity_poly.pdbx_strand_id
1 'polypeptide(L)'
;MIVKSPFDGTTPQIHPTAFIAKDAVIIGDVEIGEYVNMWFGAKIRGDWGKIIVGENTSIQENVVIHTTVKGLVNIGKNVTLGHLSMVHGPATIGDSTLIGISASVLQNSNVGTGVVLAGGSVIRGQADDNCLYAGVPAVKKKEYSDRKMGKWGSNLYVENGKKFKAAGLGQEIPEEFLMKE
;
A
#
# COMPACT_ATOMS: atom_id res chain seq x y z
N MET A 1 11.32 -9.26 6.94
CA MET A 1 12.54 -9.43 6.11
C MET A 1 12.60 -8.30 5.10
N ILE A 2 13.69 -7.54 5.08
CA ILE A 2 13.92 -6.42 4.13
C ILE A 2 15.20 -6.75 3.38
N VAL A 3 15.14 -6.87 2.04
CA VAL A 3 16.26 -7.34 1.21
C VAL A 3 16.31 -6.67 -0.15
N LYS A 4 17.51 -6.66 -0.74
CA LYS A 4 17.77 -6.20 -2.12
C LYS A 4 17.08 -7.10 -3.13
N SER A 5 16.79 -6.56 -4.31
CA SER A 5 16.40 -7.37 -5.47
C SER A 5 17.50 -8.36 -5.83
N PRO A 6 17.18 -9.65 -5.99
CA PRO A 6 18.16 -10.66 -6.41
C PRO A 6 18.54 -10.54 -7.89
N PHE A 7 17.83 -9.73 -8.67
CA PHE A 7 18.07 -9.60 -10.12
C PHE A 7 19.06 -8.49 -10.46
N ASP A 8 18.92 -7.33 -9.82
CA ASP A 8 19.68 -6.11 -10.18
C ASP A 8 20.31 -5.40 -8.99
N GLY A 9 20.06 -5.91 -7.75
CA GLY A 9 20.61 -5.35 -6.53
C GLY A 9 19.93 -4.07 -6.05
N THR A 10 18.85 -3.64 -6.68
CA THR A 10 18.07 -2.47 -6.20
C THR A 10 17.61 -2.68 -4.76
N THR A 11 17.60 -1.60 -3.99
CA THR A 11 17.38 -1.64 -2.53
C THR A 11 16.11 -0.89 -2.14
N PRO A 12 15.38 -1.40 -1.14
CA PRO A 12 14.31 -0.62 -0.52
C PRO A 12 14.84 0.71 0.05
N GLN A 13 13.98 1.73 0.01
CA GLN A 13 14.20 3.01 0.66
C GLN A 13 13.03 3.25 1.63
N ILE A 14 13.31 3.28 2.92
CA ILE A 14 12.28 3.26 3.97
C ILE A 14 12.47 4.46 4.88
N HIS A 15 11.42 5.25 5.05
CA HIS A 15 11.45 6.39 5.97
C HIS A 15 11.62 5.90 7.42
N PRO A 16 12.49 6.57 8.23
CA PRO A 16 12.78 6.12 9.61
C PRO A 16 11.56 6.05 10.53
N THR A 17 10.50 6.82 10.25
CA THR A 17 9.27 6.79 11.06
C THR A 17 8.36 5.62 10.76
N ALA A 18 8.56 4.92 9.63
CA ALA A 18 7.71 3.82 9.25
C ALA A 18 7.70 2.68 10.29
N PHE A 19 6.56 2.02 10.45
CA PHE A 19 6.42 0.78 11.21
C PHE A 19 6.36 -0.39 10.23
N ILE A 20 7.29 -1.32 10.32
CA ILE A 20 7.32 -2.55 9.53
C ILE A 20 7.26 -3.73 10.49
N ALA A 21 6.17 -4.48 10.50
CA ALA A 21 5.98 -5.63 11.39
C ALA A 21 7.08 -6.69 11.20
N LYS A 22 7.40 -7.46 12.26
CA LYS A 22 8.55 -8.38 12.29
C LYS A 22 8.56 -9.43 11.18
N ASP A 23 7.42 -9.87 10.70
CA ASP A 23 7.26 -10.89 9.67
C ASP A 23 6.86 -10.33 8.29
N ALA A 24 6.74 -9.00 8.19
CA ALA A 24 6.50 -8.35 6.90
C ALA A 24 7.73 -8.50 5.97
N VAL A 25 7.48 -8.51 4.67
CA VAL A 25 8.52 -8.72 3.64
C VAL A 25 8.57 -7.57 2.66
N ILE A 26 9.75 -6.97 2.46
CA ILE A 26 10.01 -5.92 1.46
C ILE A 26 11.22 -6.35 0.63
N ILE A 27 11.06 -6.38 -0.69
CA ILE A 27 12.10 -6.81 -1.64
C ILE A 27 12.24 -5.80 -2.77
N GLY A 28 13.46 -5.35 -3.06
CA GLY A 28 13.81 -4.63 -4.29
C GLY A 28 13.47 -3.15 -4.29
N ASP A 29 13.11 -2.61 -5.46
CA ASP A 29 12.84 -1.18 -5.69
C ASP A 29 11.51 -0.76 -5.07
N VAL A 30 11.54 -0.49 -3.77
CA VAL A 30 10.37 -0.12 -2.96
C VAL A 30 10.68 1.14 -2.17
N GLU A 31 9.85 2.18 -2.32
CA GLU A 31 9.89 3.39 -1.51
C GLU A 31 8.75 3.38 -0.50
N ILE A 32 9.08 3.53 0.78
CA ILE A 32 8.12 3.57 1.90
C ILE A 32 8.19 4.94 2.57
N GLY A 33 7.13 5.71 2.44
CA GLY A 33 7.03 7.07 2.95
C GLY A 33 6.88 7.18 4.47
N GLU A 34 6.78 8.43 4.92
CA GLU A 34 6.68 8.82 6.32
C GLU A 34 5.43 8.21 6.98
N TYR A 35 5.57 7.68 8.20
CA TYR A 35 4.50 7.06 9.01
C TYR A 35 3.69 5.94 8.32
N VAL A 36 4.18 5.43 7.20
CA VAL A 36 3.61 4.20 6.64
C VAL A 36 3.67 3.10 7.70
N ASN A 37 2.60 2.33 7.79
CA ASN A 37 2.55 1.18 8.69
C ASN A 37 2.21 -0.08 7.92
N MET A 38 3.14 -1.04 7.98
CA MET A 38 3.05 -2.32 7.30
C MET A 38 2.89 -3.44 8.32
N TRP A 39 1.73 -4.07 8.31
CA TRP A 39 1.30 -5.01 9.33
C TRP A 39 1.74 -6.45 9.04
N PHE A 40 1.42 -7.34 9.98
CA PHE A 40 1.91 -8.71 9.99
C PHE A 40 1.54 -9.48 8.73
N GLY A 41 2.49 -10.24 8.20
CA GLY A 41 2.34 -11.03 6.99
C GLY A 41 2.24 -10.24 5.68
N ALA A 42 2.23 -8.90 5.69
CA ALA A 42 2.18 -8.11 4.46
C ALA A 42 3.47 -8.26 3.64
N LYS A 43 3.35 -8.26 2.31
CA LYS A 43 4.46 -8.50 1.39
C LYS A 43 4.47 -7.49 0.24
N ILE A 44 5.60 -6.82 0.06
CA ILE A 44 5.85 -5.91 -1.07
C ILE A 44 7.07 -6.41 -1.82
N ARG A 45 6.90 -6.66 -3.12
CA ARG A 45 7.97 -7.18 -3.96
C ARG A 45 8.16 -6.34 -5.22
N GLY A 46 9.16 -5.44 -5.18
CA GLY A 46 9.59 -4.54 -6.25
C GLY A 46 10.82 -5.08 -6.99
N ASP A 47 10.88 -6.38 -7.24
CA ASP A 47 12.00 -7.04 -7.91
C ASP A 47 11.93 -6.95 -9.44
N TRP A 48 10.76 -6.70 -9.98
CA TRP A 48 10.51 -6.55 -11.42
C TRP A 48 10.25 -5.11 -11.85
N GLY A 49 9.94 -4.24 -10.92
CA GLY A 49 9.63 -2.84 -11.18
C GLY A 49 9.44 -2.09 -9.86
N LYS A 50 9.15 -0.81 -9.97
CA LYS A 50 9.12 0.11 -8.83
C LYS A 50 7.79 0.11 -8.11
N ILE A 51 7.84 0.20 -6.78
CA ILE A 51 6.67 0.37 -5.91
C ILE A 51 6.89 1.57 -4.98
N ILE A 52 5.97 2.52 -4.99
CA ILE A 52 6.01 3.70 -4.14
C ILE A 52 4.77 3.70 -3.24
N VAL A 53 4.98 3.90 -1.94
CA VAL A 53 3.92 4.01 -0.94
C VAL A 53 4.02 5.35 -0.25
N GLY A 54 3.02 6.19 -0.43
CA GLY A 54 2.95 7.53 0.12
C GLY A 54 2.72 7.56 1.64
N GLU A 55 3.00 8.71 2.23
CA GLU A 55 2.97 8.94 3.67
C GLU A 55 1.63 8.56 4.32
N ASN A 56 1.66 8.19 5.59
CA ASN A 56 0.50 7.81 6.41
C ASN A 56 -0.32 6.64 5.86
N THR A 57 0.15 5.91 4.87
CA THR A 57 -0.58 4.78 4.28
C THR A 57 -0.48 3.54 5.15
N SER A 58 -1.61 2.85 5.32
CA SER A 58 -1.71 1.59 6.07
C SER A 58 -1.81 0.39 5.14
N ILE A 59 -0.88 -0.56 5.31
CA ILE A 59 -0.81 -1.82 4.58
C ILE A 59 -1.11 -2.93 5.59
N GLN A 60 -2.38 -3.36 5.64
CA GLN A 60 -2.86 -4.25 6.69
C GLN A 60 -2.36 -5.68 6.52
N GLU A 61 -2.77 -6.57 7.45
CA GLU A 61 -2.26 -7.94 7.50
C GLU A 61 -2.49 -8.70 6.22
N ASN A 62 -1.44 -9.39 5.77
CA ASN A 62 -1.43 -10.25 4.59
C ASN A 62 -1.75 -9.54 3.26
N VAL A 63 -1.63 -8.24 3.20
CA VAL A 63 -1.68 -7.49 1.92
C VAL A 63 -0.50 -7.90 1.05
N VAL A 64 -0.74 -8.06 -0.25
CA VAL A 64 0.31 -8.33 -1.23
C VAL A 64 0.36 -7.21 -2.27
N ILE A 65 1.56 -6.66 -2.49
CA ILE A 65 1.82 -5.66 -3.53
C ILE A 65 2.94 -6.17 -4.42
N HIS A 66 2.69 -6.26 -5.72
CA HIS A 66 3.68 -6.65 -6.73
C HIS A 66 3.43 -5.92 -8.05
N THR A 67 4.38 -5.97 -8.97
CA THR A 67 4.22 -5.38 -10.30
C THR A 67 4.87 -6.24 -11.39
N THR A 68 4.55 -5.94 -12.64
CA THR A 68 5.18 -6.57 -13.81
C THR A 68 6.58 -6.00 -14.07
N VAL A 69 7.31 -6.63 -14.99
CA VAL A 69 8.63 -6.14 -15.43
C VAL A 69 8.53 -4.69 -15.91
N LYS A 70 9.38 -3.82 -15.34
CA LYS A 70 9.41 -2.37 -15.58
C LYS A 70 8.09 -1.66 -15.24
N GLY A 71 7.18 -2.32 -14.53
CA GLY A 71 5.93 -1.71 -14.09
C GLY A 71 6.13 -0.79 -12.89
N LEU A 72 5.20 0.15 -12.71
CA LEU A 72 5.14 1.04 -11.57
C LEU A 72 3.84 0.78 -10.79
N VAL A 73 3.95 0.60 -9.48
CA VAL A 73 2.83 0.77 -8.54
C VAL A 73 3.05 2.07 -7.78
N ASN A 74 2.10 2.99 -7.89
CA ASN A 74 2.13 4.23 -7.15
C ASN A 74 0.90 4.32 -6.23
N ILE A 75 1.12 4.22 -4.93
CA ILE A 75 0.09 4.33 -3.90
C ILE A 75 0.25 5.68 -3.22
N GLY A 76 -0.80 6.48 -3.26
CA GLY A 76 -0.82 7.82 -2.69
C GLY A 76 -0.74 7.84 -1.17
N LYS A 77 -1.01 9.02 -0.62
CA LYS A 77 -0.96 9.31 0.82
C LYS A 77 -2.29 8.97 1.50
N ASN A 78 -2.23 8.64 2.79
CA ASN A 78 -3.42 8.37 3.61
C ASN A 78 -4.32 7.27 3.02
N VAL A 79 -3.75 6.32 2.32
CA VAL A 79 -4.46 5.16 1.76
C VAL A 79 -4.59 4.08 2.83
N THR A 80 -5.69 3.34 2.81
CA THR A 80 -5.83 2.11 3.59
C THR A 80 -5.97 0.92 2.64
N LEU A 81 -5.01 0.01 2.68
CA LEU A 81 -5.11 -1.31 2.04
C LEU A 81 -5.59 -2.31 3.09
N GLY A 82 -6.85 -2.72 2.97
CA GLY A 82 -7.50 -3.63 3.91
C GLY A 82 -6.89 -5.03 3.91
N HIS A 83 -7.04 -5.74 5.01
CA HIS A 83 -6.50 -7.08 5.21
C HIS A 83 -6.72 -7.99 4.00
N LEU A 84 -5.73 -8.80 3.63
CA LEU A 84 -5.78 -9.75 2.50
C LEU A 84 -6.01 -9.09 1.12
N SER A 85 -5.98 -7.76 1.00
CA SER A 85 -6.12 -7.13 -0.30
C SER A 85 -4.86 -7.31 -1.16
N MET A 86 -5.02 -7.18 -2.48
CA MET A 86 -3.92 -7.32 -3.42
C MET A 86 -3.86 -6.12 -4.38
N VAL A 87 -2.65 -5.63 -4.62
CA VAL A 87 -2.36 -4.68 -5.69
C VAL A 87 -1.34 -5.29 -6.63
N HIS A 88 -1.73 -5.52 -7.89
CA HIS A 88 -0.83 -6.00 -8.92
C HIS A 88 -0.70 -4.95 -10.03
N GLY A 89 0.46 -4.32 -10.09
CA GLY A 89 0.75 -3.27 -11.05
C GLY A 89 1.10 -3.74 -12.47
N PRO A 90 1.30 -2.76 -13.39
CA PRO A 90 1.30 -1.32 -13.11
C PRO A 90 -0.08 -0.84 -12.65
N ALA A 91 -0.10 0.01 -11.62
CA ALA A 91 -1.34 0.55 -11.07
C ALA A 91 -1.09 1.85 -10.28
N THR A 92 -2.08 2.73 -10.26
CA THR A 92 -2.08 3.93 -9.42
C THR A 92 -3.27 3.89 -8.46
N ILE A 93 -3.05 4.27 -7.21
CA ILE A 93 -4.09 4.43 -6.20
C ILE A 93 -3.95 5.85 -5.62
N GLY A 94 -4.98 6.66 -5.81
CA GLY A 94 -5.01 8.05 -5.35
C GLY A 94 -5.14 8.18 -3.84
N ASP A 95 -4.86 9.38 -3.35
CA ASP A 95 -4.84 9.73 -1.94
C ASP A 95 -6.18 9.42 -1.23
N SER A 96 -6.13 9.15 0.06
CA SER A 96 -7.30 8.96 0.92
C SER A 96 -8.26 7.84 0.46
N THR A 97 -7.77 6.92 -0.37
CA THR A 97 -8.53 5.78 -0.90
C THR A 97 -8.55 4.62 0.08
N LEU A 98 -9.67 3.90 0.13
CA LEU A 98 -9.83 2.65 0.87
C LEU A 98 -9.97 1.48 -0.11
N ILE A 99 -9.01 0.59 -0.10
CA ILE A 99 -9.12 -0.73 -0.72
C ILE A 99 -9.62 -1.70 0.35
N GLY A 100 -10.83 -2.21 0.16
CA GLY A 100 -11.53 -3.05 1.15
C GLY A 100 -10.85 -4.40 1.37
N ILE A 101 -11.24 -5.07 2.45
CA ILE A 101 -10.73 -6.41 2.82
C ILE A 101 -10.89 -7.38 1.65
N SER A 102 -9.84 -8.13 1.32
CA SER A 102 -9.79 -9.11 0.22
C SER A 102 -10.10 -8.54 -1.17
N ALA A 103 -10.08 -7.21 -1.35
CA ALA A 103 -10.25 -6.61 -2.66
C ALA A 103 -8.97 -6.68 -3.49
N SER A 104 -9.12 -6.69 -4.82
CA SER A 104 -7.98 -6.77 -5.75
C SER A 104 -7.98 -5.62 -6.73
N VAL A 105 -6.83 -4.93 -6.83
CA VAL A 105 -6.53 -3.94 -7.86
C VAL A 105 -5.61 -4.60 -8.88
N LEU A 106 -6.11 -4.79 -10.10
CA LEU A 106 -5.38 -5.49 -11.16
C LEU A 106 -4.59 -4.52 -12.04
N GLN A 107 -3.75 -5.09 -12.89
CA GLN A 107 -2.88 -4.38 -13.83
C GLN A 107 -3.63 -3.34 -14.67
N ASN A 108 -2.97 -2.20 -14.90
CA ASN A 108 -3.48 -1.06 -15.66
C ASN A 108 -4.71 -0.40 -15.00
N SER A 109 -4.81 -0.53 -13.68
CA SER A 109 -5.84 0.21 -12.92
C SER A 109 -5.33 1.60 -12.53
N ASN A 110 -6.22 2.58 -12.67
CA ASN A 110 -6.05 3.92 -12.15
C ASN A 110 -7.21 4.23 -11.20
N VAL A 111 -6.98 4.03 -9.93
CA VAL A 111 -7.97 4.26 -8.86
C VAL A 111 -7.79 5.68 -8.34
N GLY A 112 -8.80 6.49 -8.46
CA GLY A 112 -8.77 7.92 -8.10
C GLY A 112 -8.65 8.18 -6.59
N THR A 113 -8.64 9.45 -6.24
CA THR A 113 -8.59 9.95 -4.86
C THR A 113 -9.93 9.73 -4.14
N GLY A 114 -9.89 9.36 -2.85
CA GLY A 114 -11.11 9.18 -2.04
C GLY A 114 -12.01 8.03 -2.49
N VAL A 115 -11.52 7.14 -3.33
CA VAL A 115 -12.28 5.95 -3.77
C VAL A 115 -12.45 4.98 -2.62
N VAL A 116 -13.60 4.32 -2.58
CA VAL A 116 -13.82 3.12 -1.77
C VAL A 116 -14.02 1.94 -2.71
N LEU A 117 -13.06 1.01 -2.73
CA LEU A 117 -13.27 -0.29 -3.35
C LEU A 117 -13.80 -1.24 -2.27
N ALA A 118 -15.02 -1.71 -2.42
CA ALA A 118 -15.67 -2.57 -1.41
C ALA A 118 -14.93 -3.89 -1.22
N GLY A 119 -15.06 -4.49 -0.05
CA GLY A 119 -14.43 -5.78 0.27
C GLY A 119 -14.77 -6.88 -0.74
N GLY A 120 -13.81 -7.73 -1.07
CA GLY A 120 -13.94 -8.81 -2.05
C GLY A 120 -14.12 -8.37 -3.50
N SER A 121 -14.04 -7.07 -3.80
CA SER A 121 -14.22 -6.56 -5.16
C SER A 121 -12.94 -6.66 -5.99
N VAL A 122 -13.08 -6.78 -7.30
CA VAL A 122 -11.96 -6.85 -8.24
C VAL A 122 -12.08 -5.73 -9.26
N ILE A 123 -11.11 -4.80 -9.28
CA ILE A 123 -11.09 -3.68 -10.22
C ILE A 123 -9.97 -3.83 -11.25
N ARG A 124 -10.31 -3.47 -12.49
CA ARG A 124 -9.37 -3.25 -13.60
C ARG A 124 -9.82 -2.03 -14.40
N GLY A 125 -8.90 -1.12 -14.68
CA GLY A 125 -9.19 0.12 -15.41
C GLY A 125 -9.40 1.31 -14.47
N GLN A 126 -10.27 2.23 -14.87
CA GLN A 126 -10.45 3.51 -14.21
C GLN A 126 -11.51 3.44 -13.10
N ALA A 127 -11.19 4.04 -11.93
CA ALA A 127 -12.17 4.41 -10.92
C ALA A 127 -12.08 5.92 -10.66
N ASP A 128 -13.21 6.60 -10.79
CA ASP A 128 -13.31 8.05 -10.62
C ASP A 128 -13.17 8.43 -9.15
N ASP A 129 -12.70 9.65 -8.91
CA ASP A 129 -12.54 10.21 -7.56
C ASP A 129 -13.83 10.15 -6.74
N ASN A 130 -13.70 10.02 -5.44
CA ASN A 130 -14.79 10.08 -4.46
C ASN A 130 -15.97 9.13 -4.78
N CYS A 131 -15.68 7.95 -5.35
CA CYS A 131 -16.71 6.97 -5.71
C CYS A 131 -16.57 5.66 -4.94
N LEU A 132 -17.70 4.99 -4.75
CA LEU A 132 -17.76 3.59 -4.31
C LEU A 132 -17.82 2.68 -5.52
N TYR A 133 -16.91 1.72 -5.57
CA TYR A 133 -16.91 0.62 -6.53
C TYR A 133 -17.10 -0.71 -5.81
N ALA A 134 -17.90 -1.60 -6.38
CA ALA A 134 -18.16 -2.91 -5.78
C ALA A 134 -18.46 -3.98 -6.85
N GLY A 135 -18.09 -5.23 -6.55
CA GLY A 135 -18.36 -6.41 -7.37
C GLY A 135 -17.14 -6.99 -8.09
N VAL A 136 -17.36 -8.05 -8.87
CA VAL A 136 -16.37 -8.74 -9.72
C VAL A 136 -16.98 -8.93 -11.11
N PRO A 137 -16.60 -8.10 -12.09
CA PRO A 137 -15.77 -6.90 -11.97
C PRO A 137 -16.43 -5.79 -11.15
N ALA A 138 -15.63 -4.95 -10.53
CA ALA A 138 -16.13 -3.82 -9.74
C ALA A 138 -16.71 -2.75 -10.67
N VAL A 139 -17.91 -2.27 -10.32
CA VAL A 139 -18.60 -1.19 -11.02
C VAL A 139 -18.96 -0.07 -10.06
N LYS A 140 -19.06 1.15 -10.58
CA LYS A 140 -19.45 2.34 -9.81
C LYS A 140 -20.84 2.14 -9.19
N LYS A 141 -20.96 2.32 -7.89
CA LYS A 141 -22.21 2.18 -7.12
C LYS A 141 -22.73 3.50 -6.60
N LYS A 142 -21.84 4.40 -6.23
CA LYS A 142 -22.19 5.67 -5.62
C LYS A 142 -21.07 6.68 -5.81
N GLU A 143 -21.43 7.94 -5.89
CA GLU A 143 -20.55 9.09 -5.85
C GLU A 143 -20.76 9.89 -4.56
N TYR A 144 -19.71 10.46 -4.02
CA TYR A 144 -19.73 11.26 -2.80
C TYR A 144 -19.19 12.65 -3.11
N SER A 145 -19.71 13.68 -2.47
CA SER A 145 -19.22 15.06 -2.63
C SER A 145 -17.78 15.27 -2.11
N ASP A 146 -17.45 14.59 -1.01
CA ASP A 146 -16.09 14.53 -0.44
C ASP A 146 -16.01 13.32 0.48
N ARG A 147 -15.18 12.35 0.14
CA ARG A 147 -15.01 11.18 0.99
C ARG A 147 -13.53 10.83 1.13
N LYS A 148 -13.09 10.75 2.38
CA LYS A 148 -11.71 10.46 2.76
C LYS A 148 -11.64 9.25 3.71
N MET A 149 -12.31 8.16 3.32
CA MET A 149 -12.38 6.95 4.17
C MET A 149 -11.01 6.33 4.41
N GLY A 150 -10.14 6.33 3.40
CA GLY A 150 -8.76 5.88 3.55
C GLY A 150 -8.02 6.69 4.60
N LYS A 151 -8.17 8.01 4.57
CA LYS A 151 -7.53 8.92 5.55
C LYS A 151 -8.02 8.67 6.98
N TRP A 152 -9.30 8.40 7.19
CA TRP A 152 -9.80 8.10 8.52
C TRP A 152 -9.18 6.79 9.05
N GLY A 153 -9.17 5.75 8.23
CA GLY A 153 -8.54 4.47 8.58
C GLY A 153 -7.03 4.63 8.82
N SER A 154 -6.32 5.27 7.88
CA SER A 154 -4.87 5.41 7.97
C SER A 154 -4.41 6.17 9.20
N ASN A 155 -5.09 7.25 9.60
CA ASN A 155 -4.75 8.01 10.81
C ASN A 155 -4.83 7.14 12.07
N LEU A 156 -5.86 6.29 12.20
CA LEU A 156 -5.98 5.35 13.31
C LEU A 156 -4.80 4.36 13.32
N TYR A 157 -4.43 3.84 12.15
CA TYR A 157 -3.33 2.90 12.02
C TYR A 157 -1.95 3.54 12.17
N VAL A 158 -1.76 4.82 11.84
CA VAL A 158 -0.53 5.56 12.16
C VAL A 158 -0.28 5.57 13.67
N GLU A 159 -1.29 5.91 14.47
CA GLU A 159 -1.15 5.90 15.93
C GLU A 159 -0.93 4.49 16.50
N ASN A 160 -1.58 3.48 15.93
CA ASN A 160 -1.32 2.09 16.31
C ASN A 160 0.11 1.67 15.92
N GLY A 161 0.58 2.00 14.73
CA GLY A 161 1.95 1.70 14.27
C GLY A 161 3.01 2.28 15.18
N LYS A 162 2.85 3.53 15.64
CA LYS A 162 3.74 4.16 16.63
C LYS A 162 3.80 3.35 17.93
N LYS A 163 2.66 2.90 18.44
CA LYS A 163 2.59 2.08 19.67
C LYS A 163 3.26 0.72 19.49
N PHE A 164 3.03 0.05 18.36
CA PHE A 164 3.63 -1.25 18.05
C PHE A 164 5.14 -1.13 17.86
N LYS A 165 5.60 -0.06 17.21
CA LYS A 165 7.03 0.25 17.05
C LYS A 165 7.68 0.48 18.43
N ALA A 166 7.08 1.29 19.29
CA ALA A 166 7.56 1.54 20.64
C ALA A 166 7.58 0.28 21.52
N ALA A 167 6.68 -0.67 21.27
CA ALA A 167 6.64 -1.97 21.95
C ALA A 167 7.64 -3.00 21.38
N GLY A 168 8.49 -2.60 20.44
CA GLY A 168 9.51 -3.48 19.84
C GLY A 168 8.95 -4.58 18.93
N LEU A 169 7.75 -4.39 18.37
CA LEU A 169 7.09 -5.33 17.47
C LEU A 169 7.42 -5.09 15.98
N GLY A 170 8.18 -4.03 15.68
CA GLY A 170 8.73 -3.75 14.35
C GLY A 170 10.05 -4.46 14.07
N GLN A 171 10.39 -4.60 12.78
CA GLN A 171 11.74 -4.95 12.33
C GLN A 171 12.68 -3.75 12.56
N GLU A 172 13.93 -4.04 12.85
CA GLU A 172 15.00 -3.08 12.64
C GLU A 172 15.22 -2.89 11.14
N ILE A 173 15.23 -1.65 10.69
CA ILE A 173 15.51 -1.31 9.30
C ILE A 173 17.02 -1.15 9.17
N PRO A 174 17.72 -1.97 8.35
CA PRO A 174 19.14 -1.78 8.11
C PRO A 174 19.45 -0.36 7.63
N GLU A 175 20.55 0.23 8.10
CA GLU A 175 20.93 1.61 7.79
C GLU A 175 21.02 1.86 6.27
N GLU A 176 21.47 0.86 5.51
CA GLU A 176 21.57 0.91 4.04
C GLU A 176 20.21 1.06 3.33
N PHE A 177 19.09 0.78 4.02
CA PHE A 177 17.72 0.89 3.49
C PHE A 177 16.96 2.10 4.05
N LEU A 178 17.55 2.87 4.94
CA LEU A 178 16.94 4.10 5.41
C LEU A 178 17.03 5.19 4.33
N MET A 179 15.93 5.91 4.15
CA MET A 179 15.93 7.13 3.33
C MET A 179 16.93 8.13 3.93
N LYS A 180 17.79 8.68 3.07
CA LYS A 180 18.67 9.79 3.43
C LYS A 180 17.84 11.07 3.39
N GLU A 181 18.00 11.91 4.41
CA GLU A 181 17.43 13.27 4.46
C GLU A 181 17.96 14.15 3.33
#